data_87cfa0423f958a218628243c1cbfcec5
#
_entry.id   87cfa0423f958a218628243c1cbfcec5
#
_cell.length_a   1.000
_cell.length_b   1.000
_cell.length_c   1.000
_cell.angle_alpha   90.00
_cell.angle_beta   90.00
_cell.angle_gamma   90.00
#
_symmetry.space_group_name_H-M   'P 1'
#
loop_
_entity.id
_entity.type
_entity.pdbx_description
1 polymer ?
#
loop_
_entity_poly.entity_id
_entity_poly.type
_entity_poly.pdbx_seq_one_letter_code
_entity_poly.pdbx_strand_id
1 'polypeptide(L)'
;HVALAEMEATGRVNSVITQNIDGLHQDAGSMNVIEIHGSRDKMRCVDCGDRTPRKTLFIDSPPPPCEECSGRVKFDSVLFGEPIPKDILQAARSESDKAECVIVIGTSTSVKPAGGLPRIAKANGSKLIEINSSETPLTRSCDAVIRGTAASALPSLLEQLSA
;
A
#
# COMPACT_ATOMS: atom_id res chain seq x y z
N HIS A 1 0.15 -1.01 -12.48
CA HIS A 1 1.37 -0.77 -11.70
C HIS A 1 2.33 0.13 -12.48
N VAL A 2 2.60 -0.16 -13.77
CA VAL A 2 3.47 0.67 -14.62
C VAL A 2 2.96 2.11 -14.72
N ALA A 3 1.68 2.32 -14.99
CA ALA A 3 1.11 3.66 -15.05
C ALA A 3 1.30 4.46 -13.74
N LEU A 4 1.19 3.81 -12.57
CA LEU A 4 1.46 4.47 -11.29
C LEU A 4 2.93 4.82 -11.11
N ALA A 5 3.84 3.94 -11.52
CA ALA A 5 5.28 4.22 -11.49
C ALA A 5 5.66 5.38 -12.43
N GLU A 6 5.06 5.48 -13.61
CA GLU A 6 5.25 6.60 -14.52
C GLU A 6 4.67 7.92 -13.95
N MET A 7 3.51 7.88 -13.32
CA MET A 7 2.95 9.03 -12.61
C MET A 7 3.86 9.48 -11.46
N GLU A 8 4.46 8.53 -10.72
CA GLU A 8 5.43 8.83 -9.66
C GLU A 8 6.70 9.48 -10.24
N ALA A 9 7.26 8.92 -11.32
CA ALA A 9 8.44 9.45 -11.98
C ALA A 9 8.24 10.88 -12.51
N THR A 10 7.00 11.25 -12.84
CA THR A 10 6.64 12.62 -13.29
C THR A 10 6.17 13.53 -12.14
N GLY A 11 6.25 13.08 -10.89
CA GLY A 11 5.87 13.85 -9.70
C GLY A 11 4.37 14.05 -9.51
N ARG A 12 3.52 13.30 -10.23
CA ARG A 12 2.05 13.34 -10.10
C ARG A 12 1.53 12.42 -9.01
N VAL A 13 2.29 11.40 -8.63
CA VAL A 13 2.04 10.52 -7.50
C VAL A 13 3.23 10.62 -6.55
N ASN A 14 2.97 10.93 -5.29
CA ASN A 14 4.03 11.07 -4.28
C ASN A 14 4.36 9.74 -3.61
N SER A 15 3.35 8.90 -3.40
CA SER A 15 3.51 7.61 -2.74
C SER A 15 2.38 6.65 -3.10
N VAL A 16 2.65 5.37 -2.98
CA VAL A 16 1.67 4.29 -3.11
C VAL A 16 1.54 3.60 -1.76
N ILE A 17 0.32 3.56 -1.21
CA ILE A 17 0.00 2.77 -0.01
C ILE A 17 -0.72 1.51 -0.48
N THR A 18 -0.07 0.36 -0.39
CA THR A 18 -0.65 -0.90 -0.87
C THR A 18 -0.99 -1.84 0.27
N GLN A 19 -2.12 -2.54 0.14
CA GLN A 19 -2.51 -3.66 1.02
C GLN A 19 -1.96 -5.00 0.52
N ASN A 20 -1.49 -5.04 -0.72
CA ASN A 20 -0.90 -6.22 -1.32
C ASN A 20 0.52 -6.44 -0.80
N ILE A 21 0.94 -7.72 -0.81
CA ILE A 21 2.28 -8.15 -0.36
C ILE A 21 3.14 -8.67 -1.52
N ASP A 22 2.69 -8.49 -2.76
CA ASP A 22 3.21 -9.15 -3.96
C ASP A 22 4.45 -8.51 -4.59
N GLY A 23 4.82 -7.28 -4.18
CA GLY A 23 5.98 -6.56 -4.70
C GLY A 23 5.79 -5.95 -6.09
N LEU A 24 4.60 -6.07 -6.71
CA LEU A 24 4.37 -5.66 -8.10
C LEU A 24 4.53 -4.15 -8.35
N HIS A 25 4.35 -3.31 -7.34
CA HIS A 25 4.60 -1.87 -7.46
C HIS A 25 6.09 -1.59 -7.63
N GLN A 26 6.93 -2.23 -6.82
CA GLN A 26 8.38 -2.11 -6.90
C GLN A 26 8.91 -2.70 -8.20
N ASP A 27 8.40 -3.87 -8.60
CA ASP A 27 8.76 -4.51 -9.89
C ASP A 27 8.40 -3.63 -11.09
N ALA A 28 7.34 -2.82 -10.99
CA ALA A 28 6.95 -1.86 -12.01
C ALA A 28 7.74 -0.55 -11.98
N GLY A 29 8.61 -0.34 -10.99
CA GLY A 29 9.47 0.84 -10.88
C GLY A 29 9.03 1.90 -9.88
N SER A 30 7.94 1.69 -9.11
CA SER A 30 7.59 2.61 -8.03
C SER A 30 8.63 2.60 -6.92
N MET A 31 9.04 3.78 -6.48
CA MET A 31 10.09 3.97 -5.48
C MET A 31 9.57 4.22 -4.08
N ASN A 32 8.45 4.94 -3.95
CA ASN A 32 7.87 5.30 -2.65
C ASN A 32 6.61 4.47 -2.38
N VAL A 33 6.83 3.19 -1.98
CA VAL A 33 5.77 2.22 -1.73
C VAL A 33 5.69 1.88 -0.24
N ILE A 34 4.54 2.13 0.37
CA ILE A 34 4.25 1.75 1.76
C ILE A 34 3.42 0.45 1.73
N GLU A 35 4.07 -0.67 2.02
CA GLU A 35 3.47 -2.00 2.09
C GLU A 35 2.79 -2.18 3.46
N ILE A 36 1.54 -1.70 3.60
CA ILE A 36 0.87 -1.59 4.91
C ILE A 36 0.60 -2.95 5.57
N HIS A 37 0.50 -4.01 4.79
CA HIS A 37 0.36 -5.39 5.28
C HIS A 37 1.65 -6.20 5.15
N GLY A 38 2.79 -5.53 4.90
CA GLY A 38 4.09 -6.15 4.76
C GLY A 38 4.39 -6.63 3.35
N SER A 39 5.40 -7.50 3.22
CA SER A 39 5.92 -7.99 1.95
C SER A 39 6.23 -9.48 2.00
N ARG A 40 5.91 -10.19 0.90
CA ARG A 40 6.31 -11.61 0.75
C ARG A 40 7.82 -11.81 0.58
N ASP A 41 8.53 -10.75 0.19
CA ASP A 41 9.96 -10.80 -0.13
C ASP A 41 10.85 -10.35 1.03
N LYS A 42 10.25 -10.15 2.21
CA LYS A 42 10.94 -9.74 3.43
C LYS A 42 10.63 -10.68 4.60
N MET A 43 11.57 -10.72 5.52
CA MET A 43 11.40 -11.29 6.86
C MET A 43 11.38 -10.15 7.87
N ARG A 44 10.67 -10.32 8.98
CA ARG A 44 10.60 -9.34 10.06
C ARG A 44 10.84 -9.99 11.41
N CYS A 45 11.70 -9.37 12.21
CA CYS A 45 11.81 -9.69 13.63
C CYS A 45 10.57 -9.19 14.39
N VAL A 46 9.94 -10.05 15.19
CA VAL A 46 8.76 -9.67 15.98
C VAL A 46 9.12 -8.87 17.22
N ASP A 47 10.37 -8.94 17.66
CA ASP A 47 10.83 -8.31 18.90
C ASP A 47 11.41 -6.90 18.68
N CYS A 48 12.29 -6.71 17.68
CA CYS A 48 12.89 -5.39 17.39
C CYS A 48 12.33 -4.71 16.13
N GLY A 49 11.59 -5.43 15.29
CA GLY A 49 11.00 -4.87 14.06
C GLY A 49 11.96 -4.83 12.86
N ASP A 50 13.21 -5.28 13.02
CA ASP A 50 14.17 -5.32 11.91
C ASP A 50 13.64 -6.13 10.74
N ARG A 51 13.93 -5.67 9.52
CA ARG A 51 13.46 -6.28 8.27
C ARG A 51 14.62 -6.62 7.36
N THR A 52 14.67 -7.86 6.94
CA THR A 52 15.71 -8.37 6.03
C THR A 52 15.08 -8.97 4.78
N PRO A 53 15.79 -8.95 3.62
CA PRO A 53 15.34 -9.66 2.44
C PRO A 53 15.17 -11.17 2.72
N ARG A 54 14.12 -11.75 2.17
CA ARG A 54 13.89 -13.18 2.23
C ARG A 54 14.86 -13.92 1.28
N LYS A 55 15.93 -14.46 1.81
CA LYS A 55 16.98 -15.14 1.03
C LYS A 55 16.61 -16.56 0.59
N THR A 56 15.74 -17.24 1.36
CA THR A 56 15.37 -18.65 1.12
C THR A 56 13.91 -18.91 1.51
N LEU A 57 13.33 -19.96 0.93
CA LEU A 57 12.07 -20.53 1.42
C LEU A 57 12.40 -21.48 2.58
N PHE A 58 11.98 -21.14 3.78
CA PHE A 58 12.05 -22.03 4.95
C PHE A 58 10.84 -22.96 4.94
N ILE A 59 10.92 -24.06 4.19
CA ILE A 59 9.80 -25.01 4.07
C ILE A 59 9.86 -26.03 5.22
N ASP A 60 11.04 -26.49 5.57
CA ASP A 60 11.24 -27.60 6.51
C ASP A 60 11.91 -27.19 7.84
N SER A 61 12.26 -25.92 8.01
CA SER A 61 12.89 -25.40 9.23
C SER A 61 12.47 -23.97 9.54
N PRO A 62 12.42 -23.59 10.83
CA PRO A 62 12.14 -22.20 11.18
C PRO A 62 13.26 -21.28 10.66
N PRO A 63 12.96 -19.99 10.39
CA PRO A 63 13.96 -19.01 10.05
C PRO A 63 14.98 -18.85 11.18
N PRO A 64 16.24 -18.47 10.88
CA PRO A 64 17.24 -18.20 11.90
C PRO A 64 16.78 -17.04 12.80
N PRO A 65 17.29 -16.97 14.04
CA PRO A 65 17.06 -15.81 14.91
C PRO A 65 17.52 -14.50 14.26
N CYS A 66 16.94 -13.41 14.70
CA CYS A 66 17.32 -12.06 14.26
C CYS A 66 18.81 -11.79 14.55
N GLU A 67 19.52 -11.28 13.56
CA GLU A 67 20.94 -10.94 13.69
C GLU A 67 21.15 -9.75 14.67
N GLU A 68 20.20 -8.82 14.79
CA GLU A 68 20.29 -7.64 15.63
C GLU A 68 19.97 -7.92 17.12
N CYS A 69 18.99 -8.78 17.41
CA CYS A 69 18.53 -8.97 18.79
C CYS A 69 18.33 -10.42 19.22
N SER A 70 18.66 -11.39 18.36
CA SER A 70 18.41 -12.82 18.56
C SER A 70 16.92 -13.19 18.75
N GLY A 71 16.01 -12.28 18.46
CA GLY A 71 14.57 -12.46 18.56
C GLY A 71 14.00 -13.34 17.46
N ARG A 72 12.70 -13.62 17.57
CA ARG A 72 12.00 -14.47 16.59
C ARG A 72 11.77 -13.74 15.28
N VAL A 73 12.02 -14.42 14.18
CA VAL A 73 11.80 -13.92 12.81
C VAL A 73 10.62 -14.64 12.17
N LYS A 74 9.79 -13.89 11.45
CA LYS A 74 8.66 -14.40 10.67
C LYS A 74 8.65 -13.77 9.26
N PHE A 75 7.81 -14.28 8.36
CA PHE A 75 7.50 -13.56 7.13
C PHE A 75 6.94 -12.17 7.47
N ASP A 76 7.39 -11.14 6.74
CA ASP A 76 6.90 -9.77 6.93
C ASP A 76 5.53 -9.62 6.28
N SER A 77 4.53 -10.27 6.89
CA SER A 77 3.12 -10.15 6.53
C SER A 77 2.31 -9.91 7.80
N VAL A 78 1.34 -9.03 7.73
CA VAL A 78 0.39 -8.76 8.81
C VAL A 78 -0.78 -9.73 8.68
N LEU A 79 -0.93 -10.62 9.64
CA LEU A 79 -2.02 -11.60 9.68
C LEU A 79 -3.30 -10.97 10.24
N PHE A 80 -4.45 -11.61 9.99
CA PHE A 80 -5.70 -11.19 10.62
C PHE A 80 -5.59 -11.24 12.15
N GLY A 81 -5.97 -10.14 12.80
CA GLY A 81 -5.81 -9.97 14.25
C GLY A 81 -4.42 -9.47 14.68
N GLU A 82 -3.44 -9.44 13.79
CA GLU A 82 -2.14 -8.87 14.07
C GLU A 82 -2.16 -7.33 13.86
N PRO A 83 -1.59 -6.54 14.78
CA PRO A 83 -1.49 -5.10 14.55
C PRO A 83 -0.49 -4.78 13.44
N ILE A 84 -0.83 -3.80 12.60
CA ILE A 84 0.13 -3.21 11.66
C ILE A 84 1.28 -2.59 12.46
N PRO A 85 2.55 -2.79 12.07
CA PRO A 85 3.69 -2.15 12.71
C PRO A 85 3.50 -0.64 12.79
N LYS A 86 3.84 -0.06 13.96
CA LYS A 86 3.53 1.35 14.26
C LYS A 86 4.20 2.32 13.29
N ASP A 87 5.44 2.04 12.92
CA ASP A 87 6.24 2.81 11.95
C ASP A 87 5.54 2.86 10.59
N ILE A 88 5.09 1.72 10.08
CA ILE A 88 4.40 1.60 8.79
C ILE A 88 3.04 2.31 8.82
N LEU A 89 2.27 2.09 9.89
CA LEU A 89 0.97 2.76 10.02
C LEU A 89 1.12 4.28 10.14
N GLN A 90 2.15 4.74 10.84
CA GLN A 90 2.45 6.17 10.98
C GLN A 90 2.87 6.77 9.63
N ALA A 91 3.73 6.10 8.87
CA ALA A 91 4.12 6.53 7.53
C ALA A 91 2.89 6.64 6.61
N ALA A 92 2.03 5.61 6.58
CA ALA A 92 0.82 5.63 5.76
C ALA A 92 -0.16 6.76 6.16
N ARG A 93 -0.31 7.02 7.46
CA ARG A 93 -1.12 8.15 7.95
C ARG A 93 -0.52 9.49 7.53
N SER A 94 0.79 9.67 7.72
CA SER A 94 1.49 10.92 7.34
C SER A 94 1.34 11.23 5.86
N GLU A 95 1.43 10.25 4.98
CA GLU A 95 1.19 10.44 3.55
C GLU A 95 -0.28 10.76 3.25
N SER A 96 -1.22 10.08 3.92
CA SER A 96 -2.65 10.37 3.78
C SER A 96 -3.01 11.78 4.26
N ASP A 97 -2.38 12.27 5.33
CA ASP A 97 -2.64 13.58 5.91
C ASP A 97 -2.13 14.74 5.03
N LYS A 98 -1.05 14.50 4.26
CA LYS A 98 -0.44 15.51 3.38
C LYS A 98 -1.04 15.53 1.98
N ALA A 99 -1.80 14.50 1.60
CA ALA A 99 -2.28 14.33 0.25
C ALA A 99 -3.33 15.41 -0.11
N GLU A 100 -3.14 16.07 -1.24
CA GLU A 100 -4.16 16.94 -1.83
C GLU A 100 -5.26 16.12 -2.52
N CYS A 101 -4.88 14.96 -3.07
CA CYS A 101 -5.77 14.02 -3.73
C CYS A 101 -5.36 12.58 -3.40
N VAL A 102 -6.33 11.72 -3.12
CA VAL A 102 -6.12 10.28 -2.92
C VAL A 102 -6.91 9.52 -3.97
N ILE A 103 -6.23 8.69 -4.74
CA ILE A 103 -6.86 7.76 -5.67
C ILE A 103 -6.97 6.40 -4.98
N VAL A 104 -8.19 5.94 -4.78
CA VAL A 104 -8.50 4.65 -4.11
C VAL A 104 -8.81 3.61 -5.17
N ILE A 105 -7.97 2.59 -5.28
CA ILE A 105 -7.98 1.67 -6.42
C ILE A 105 -8.22 0.24 -5.95
N GLY A 106 -9.28 -0.41 -6.46
CA GLY A 106 -9.51 -1.85 -6.34
C GLY A 106 -9.67 -2.39 -4.91
N THR A 107 -10.00 -1.55 -3.96
CA THR A 107 -10.20 -1.97 -2.55
C THR A 107 -11.64 -1.79 -2.10
N SER A 108 -12.13 -2.70 -1.25
CA SER A 108 -13.43 -2.56 -0.60
C SER A 108 -13.42 -1.52 0.54
N THR A 109 -12.24 -1.07 0.98
CA THR A 109 -12.04 -0.19 2.15
C THR A 109 -12.60 -0.73 3.48
N SER A 110 -12.90 -2.04 3.54
CA SER A 110 -13.52 -2.68 4.72
C SER A 110 -12.49 -3.10 5.77
N VAL A 111 -11.26 -3.45 5.36
CA VAL A 111 -10.21 -3.91 6.25
C VAL A 111 -9.54 -2.73 6.95
N LYS A 112 -9.71 -2.67 8.27
CA LYS A 112 -9.13 -1.58 9.09
C LYS A 112 -7.81 -2.03 9.73
N PRO A 113 -6.86 -1.08 9.99
CA PRO A 113 -6.98 0.37 9.82
C PRO A 113 -6.75 0.88 8.38
N ALA A 114 -6.17 0.09 7.46
CA ALA A 114 -5.81 0.51 6.10
C ALA A 114 -6.98 1.14 5.33
N GLY A 115 -8.14 0.49 5.30
CA GLY A 115 -9.35 0.99 4.63
C GLY A 115 -9.93 2.28 5.23
N GLY A 116 -9.42 2.72 6.37
CA GLY A 116 -9.79 4.00 6.99
C GLY A 116 -9.00 5.20 6.48
N LEU A 117 -7.82 4.99 5.90
CA LEU A 117 -6.91 6.06 5.47
C LEU A 117 -7.53 7.05 4.48
N PRO A 118 -8.28 6.64 3.45
CA PRO A 118 -8.94 7.59 2.55
C PRO A 118 -9.93 8.52 3.26
N ARG A 119 -10.63 8.04 4.30
CA ARG A 119 -11.55 8.88 5.08
C ARG A 119 -10.81 9.91 5.93
N ILE A 120 -9.64 9.55 6.45
CA ILE A 120 -8.75 10.47 7.17
C ILE A 120 -8.29 11.58 6.22
N ALA A 121 -7.76 11.22 5.06
CA ALA A 121 -7.37 12.18 4.04
C ALA A 121 -8.52 13.13 3.65
N LYS A 122 -9.73 12.58 3.42
CA LYS A 122 -10.92 13.39 3.11
C LYS A 122 -11.26 14.37 4.22
N ALA A 123 -11.19 13.95 5.47
CA ALA A 123 -11.46 14.81 6.63
C ALA A 123 -10.45 15.96 6.74
N ASN A 124 -9.24 15.77 6.23
CA ASN A 124 -8.16 16.77 6.17
C ASN A 124 -8.21 17.63 4.88
N GLY A 125 -9.24 17.48 4.05
CA GLY A 125 -9.47 18.33 2.87
C GLY A 125 -9.03 17.72 1.54
N SER A 126 -8.47 16.52 1.51
CA SER A 126 -8.09 15.85 0.26
C SER A 126 -9.29 15.58 -0.63
N LYS A 127 -9.08 15.63 -1.94
CA LYS A 127 -10.01 15.05 -2.91
C LYS A 127 -9.89 13.54 -2.94
N LEU A 128 -11.02 12.84 -3.11
CA LEU A 128 -11.04 11.39 -3.28
C LEU A 128 -11.52 11.01 -4.67
N ILE A 129 -10.76 10.16 -5.34
CA ILE A 129 -11.13 9.53 -6.59
C ILE A 129 -11.19 8.02 -6.36
N GLU A 130 -12.31 7.38 -6.65
CA GLU A 130 -12.43 5.92 -6.57
C GLU A 130 -12.32 5.31 -7.96
N ILE A 131 -11.41 4.33 -8.12
CA ILE A 131 -11.34 3.45 -9.31
C ILE A 131 -11.69 2.05 -8.86
N ASN A 132 -12.88 1.58 -9.17
CA ASN A 132 -13.34 0.25 -8.76
C ASN A 132 -14.42 -0.27 -9.71
N SER A 133 -14.46 -1.58 -9.91
CA SER A 133 -15.49 -2.25 -10.71
C SER A 133 -16.86 -2.26 -10.02
N SER A 134 -16.91 -2.13 -8.70
CA SER A 134 -18.13 -2.17 -7.89
C SER A 134 -18.20 -0.99 -6.91
N GLU A 135 -19.38 -0.71 -6.41
CA GLU A 135 -19.57 0.24 -5.32
C GLU A 135 -18.93 -0.26 -4.02
N THR A 136 -18.41 0.69 -3.25
CA THR A 136 -17.80 0.44 -1.94
C THR A 136 -18.45 1.32 -0.88
N PRO A 137 -18.22 1.07 0.41
CA PRO A 137 -18.65 1.98 1.48
C PRO A 137 -18.04 3.39 1.39
N LEU A 138 -17.02 3.58 0.54
CA LEU A 138 -16.37 4.88 0.31
C LEU A 138 -17.02 5.67 -0.84
N THR A 139 -17.64 5.00 -1.80
CA THR A 139 -18.14 5.60 -3.07
C THR A 139 -18.89 6.90 -2.87
N ARG A 140 -19.82 6.96 -1.90
CA ARG A 140 -20.63 8.17 -1.63
C ARG A 140 -19.81 9.35 -1.09
N SER A 141 -18.60 9.13 -0.62
CA SER A 141 -17.69 10.15 -0.08
C SER A 141 -16.68 10.64 -1.10
N CYS A 142 -16.62 10.00 -2.27
CA CYS A 142 -15.67 10.35 -3.33
C CYS A 142 -16.13 11.57 -4.12
N ASP A 143 -15.19 12.40 -4.53
CA ASP A 143 -15.42 13.56 -5.41
C ASP A 143 -15.56 13.11 -6.87
N ALA A 144 -14.92 11.99 -7.25
CA ALA A 144 -15.08 11.37 -8.55
C ALA A 144 -15.03 9.83 -8.43
N VAL A 145 -15.69 9.16 -9.35
CA VAL A 145 -15.75 7.69 -9.41
C VAL A 145 -15.57 7.23 -10.85
N ILE A 146 -14.59 6.38 -11.05
CA ILE A 146 -14.33 5.71 -12.33
C ILE A 146 -14.73 4.24 -12.19
N ARG A 147 -15.80 3.83 -12.85
CA ARG A 147 -16.25 2.42 -12.87
C ARG A 147 -15.48 1.64 -13.91
N GLY A 148 -14.63 0.73 -13.43
CA GLY A 148 -13.81 -0.10 -14.30
C GLY A 148 -12.69 -0.78 -13.54
N THR A 149 -11.84 -1.48 -14.27
CA THR A 149 -10.64 -2.10 -13.71
C THR A 149 -9.50 -1.10 -13.62
N ALA A 150 -8.59 -1.29 -12.67
CA ALA A 150 -7.37 -0.49 -12.59
C ALA A 150 -6.55 -0.57 -13.90
N ALA A 151 -6.53 -1.76 -14.52
CA ALA A 151 -5.79 -2.02 -15.75
C ALA A 151 -6.28 -1.20 -16.95
N SER A 152 -7.55 -0.83 -16.99
CA SER A 152 -8.11 0.02 -18.05
C SER A 152 -8.06 1.51 -17.69
N ALA A 153 -8.38 1.85 -16.44
CA ALA A 153 -8.55 3.24 -16.01
C ALA A 153 -7.22 3.98 -15.86
N LEU A 154 -6.19 3.34 -15.29
CA LEU A 154 -4.92 4.02 -15.01
C LEU A 154 -4.11 4.40 -16.25
N PRO A 155 -3.98 3.55 -17.30
CA PRO A 155 -3.33 3.97 -18.53
C PRO A 155 -4.04 5.16 -19.19
N SER A 156 -5.38 5.12 -19.27
CA SER A 156 -6.16 6.23 -19.84
C SER A 156 -6.02 7.52 -19.04
N LEU A 157 -5.95 7.44 -17.72
CA LEU A 157 -5.69 8.58 -16.86
C LEU A 157 -4.28 9.15 -17.10
N LEU A 158 -3.28 8.30 -17.20
CA LEU A 158 -1.89 8.71 -17.50
C LEU A 158 -1.80 9.43 -18.83
N GLU A 159 -2.42 8.91 -19.90
CA GLU A 159 -2.47 9.55 -21.22
C GLU A 159 -3.05 10.97 -21.15
N GLN A 160 -4.17 11.15 -20.43
CA GLN A 160 -4.80 12.47 -20.26
C GLN A 160 -3.95 13.45 -19.45
N LEU A 161 -3.15 12.95 -18.50
CA LEU A 161 -2.27 13.78 -17.70
C LEU A 161 -0.97 14.15 -18.44
N SER A 162 -0.66 13.47 -19.52
CA SER A 162 0.55 13.68 -20.34
C SER A 162 0.30 14.57 -21.57
N ALA A 163 -0.97 14.85 -21.87
CA ALA A 163 -1.40 15.72 -22.96
C ALA A 163 -1.38 17.19 -22.53
#